data_b12e96e84d5c03ffb74d708fa99fff34
#
_entry.id   b12e96e84d5c03ffb74d708fa99fff34
#
_cell.length_a   1.000
_cell.length_b   1.000
_cell.length_c   1.000
_cell.angle_alpha   90.00
_cell.angle_beta   90.00
_cell.angle_gamma   90.00
#
_symmetry.space_group_name_H-M   'P 1'
#
loop_
_entity.id
_entity.type
_entity.pdbx_description
1 polymer ?
#
loop_
_entity_poly.entity_id
_entity_poly.type
_entity_poly.pdbx_seq_one_letter_code
_entity_poly.pdbx_strand_id
1 'polypeptide(L)'
;ILGETSNLKVVAGSVKAGAYDYILKPVDNSTVIKIIEKSVKDYKLLAERVDKHKSSGDKLIGQTKEIVELYKMIGKVASSRVPVLVVGEKGTGKTSVAKSIHQFSDWSNEPLISINCTSFQNELLERKMFGYEKGAFAGAVFSQIGDLEKANGGTLHLGNVESLSLDLQSKVLYFLEEGEFFRMGGADPIKIDLRVVASTSENLEELINQGKFIDELYRKLKVLEVNIPPLRERKDDIPLIIDHYLIECNEELHKNIKGVSKPALKKILRYDWPGNVNELKNAIKSAVALCRGGSILIEDLPSNVLGTKITKRKGDAQMGALKEWIKVEMEMYKTSNQKGYYGNIISKVEKELIHQVLEMTNGKKVETAEILGITRNTLRTKMSNYGLE
;
A
#
# COMPACT_ATOMS: atom_id res chain seq x y z
N ILE A 1 -1.39 -2.04 -33.55
CA ILE A 1 -2.59 -1.18 -33.59
C ILE A 1 -2.20 0.25 -33.27
N LEU A 2 -2.70 1.20 -34.04
CA LEU A 2 -2.59 2.64 -33.77
C LEU A 2 -3.91 3.10 -33.12
N GLY A 3 -3.86 3.60 -31.89
CA GLY A 3 -5.04 4.00 -31.15
C GLY A 3 -4.98 5.42 -30.60
N GLU A 4 -6.13 6.01 -30.31
CA GLU A 4 -6.28 7.34 -29.71
C GLU A 4 -6.58 7.29 -28.21
N THR A 5 -6.81 6.08 -27.67
CA THR A 5 -7.16 5.88 -26.27
C THR A 5 -6.16 4.99 -25.55
N SER A 6 -5.82 5.35 -24.33
CA SER A 6 -5.00 4.58 -23.40
C SER A 6 -5.82 3.75 -22.41
N ASN A 7 -7.07 3.43 -22.73
CA ASN A 7 -7.93 2.62 -21.86
C ASN A 7 -7.36 1.19 -21.72
N LEU A 8 -7.17 0.72 -20.49
CA LEU A 8 -6.68 -0.62 -20.18
C LEU A 8 -7.40 -1.71 -20.98
N LYS A 9 -8.73 -1.63 -21.06
CA LYS A 9 -9.56 -2.62 -21.77
C LYS A 9 -9.23 -2.68 -23.27
N VAL A 10 -8.95 -1.53 -23.89
CA VAL A 10 -8.59 -1.44 -25.32
C VAL A 10 -7.18 -1.92 -25.53
N VAL A 11 -6.21 -1.45 -24.74
CA VAL A 11 -4.78 -1.79 -24.88
C VAL A 11 -4.56 -3.28 -24.57
N ALA A 12 -4.94 -3.75 -23.39
CA ALA A 12 -4.77 -5.14 -22.99
C ALA A 12 -5.63 -6.09 -23.84
N GLY A 13 -6.85 -5.69 -24.19
CA GLY A 13 -7.72 -6.43 -25.10
C GLY A 13 -7.15 -6.55 -26.52
N SER A 14 -6.50 -5.50 -27.02
CA SER A 14 -5.83 -5.53 -28.32
C SER A 14 -4.64 -6.48 -28.34
N VAL A 15 -3.82 -6.49 -27.29
CA VAL A 15 -2.69 -7.43 -27.16
C VAL A 15 -3.19 -8.86 -27.00
N LYS A 16 -4.23 -9.08 -26.17
CA LYS A 16 -4.89 -10.38 -26.03
C LYS A 16 -5.49 -10.89 -27.36
N ALA A 17 -6.03 -9.98 -28.16
CA ALA A 17 -6.58 -10.27 -29.49
C ALA A 17 -5.49 -10.57 -30.56
N GLY A 18 -4.21 -10.66 -30.15
CA GLY A 18 -3.12 -10.99 -31.04
C GLY A 18 -2.46 -9.77 -31.72
N ALA A 19 -2.75 -8.55 -31.24
CA ALA A 19 -1.99 -7.39 -31.71
C ALA A 19 -0.55 -7.48 -31.22
N TYR A 20 0.39 -7.35 -32.13
CA TYR A 20 1.82 -7.35 -31.85
C TYR A 20 2.22 -6.22 -30.92
N ASP A 21 1.66 -5.03 -31.15
CA ASP A 21 1.85 -3.86 -30.32
C ASP A 21 0.66 -2.89 -30.41
N TYR A 22 0.53 -1.99 -29.41
CA TYR A 22 -0.45 -0.91 -29.37
C TYR A 22 0.29 0.41 -29.19
N ILE A 23 0.13 1.33 -30.17
CA ILE A 23 0.81 2.60 -30.22
C ILE A 23 -0.21 3.72 -30.09
N LEU A 24 0.00 4.64 -29.16
CA LEU A 24 -0.84 5.83 -29.00
C LEU A 24 -0.45 6.90 -29.99
N LYS A 25 -1.44 7.55 -30.61
CA LYS A 25 -1.26 8.77 -31.38
C LYS A 25 -1.04 10.00 -30.46
N PRO A 26 -0.21 11.00 -30.85
CA PRO A 26 0.53 11.11 -32.09
C PRO A 26 1.78 10.23 -32.12
N VAL A 27 2.13 9.71 -33.29
CA VAL A 27 3.18 8.73 -33.51
C VAL A 27 4.13 9.24 -34.59
N ASP A 28 5.42 9.11 -34.37
CA ASP A 28 6.41 9.39 -35.44
C ASP A 28 6.58 8.18 -36.37
N ASN A 29 6.86 8.47 -37.66
CA ASN A 29 7.00 7.42 -38.66
C ASN A 29 8.14 6.44 -38.38
N SER A 30 9.20 6.86 -37.70
CA SER A 30 10.36 6.01 -37.39
C SER A 30 10.01 4.94 -36.35
N THR A 31 9.17 5.27 -35.38
CA THR A 31 8.65 4.33 -34.39
C THR A 31 7.72 3.30 -35.04
N VAL A 32 6.85 3.74 -35.96
CA VAL A 32 5.95 2.82 -36.68
C VAL A 32 6.75 1.84 -37.53
N ILE A 33 7.73 2.32 -38.31
CA ILE A 33 8.57 1.47 -39.17
C ILE A 33 9.29 0.40 -38.32
N LYS A 34 9.95 0.79 -37.22
CA LYS A 34 10.66 -0.15 -36.34
C LYS A 34 9.75 -1.24 -35.79
N ILE A 35 8.52 -0.88 -35.42
CA ILE A 35 7.57 -1.85 -34.87
C ILE A 35 7.02 -2.76 -35.96
N ILE A 36 6.75 -2.24 -37.17
CA ILE A 36 6.33 -3.05 -38.32
C ILE A 36 7.45 -4.03 -38.71
N GLU A 37 8.69 -3.57 -38.83
CA GLU A 37 9.84 -4.44 -39.15
C GLU A 37 10.00 -5.57 -38.11
N LYS A 38 9.80 -5.24 -36.84
CA LYS A 38 9.83 -6.23 -35.77
C LYS A 38 8.64 -7.20 -35.84
N SER A 39 7.44 -6.68 -36.11
CA SER A 39 6.20 -7.49 -36.19
C SER A 39 6.19 -8.45 -37.38
N VAL A 40 6.67 -8.02 -38.54
CA VAL A 40 6.76 -8.86 -39.73
C VAL A 40 7.70 -10.05 -39.51
N LYS A 41 8.71 -9.89 -38.68
CA LYS A 41 9.65 -10.93 -38.30
C LYS A 41 9.05 -12.02 -37.39
N ASP A 42 8.12 -11.60 -36.54
CA ASP A 42 7.51 -12.46 -35.50
C ASP A 42 6.12 -13.00 -35.90
N TYR A 43 5.50 -12.48 -36.98
CA TYR A 43 4.06 -12.65 -37.31
C TYR A 43 3.67 -13.99 -37.96
N LYS A 44 4.55 -14.97 -38.06
CA LYS A 44 4.16 -16.27 -38.65
C LYS A 44 3.43 -17.24 -37.73
N LEU A 45 3.14 -16.85 -36.51
CA LEU A 45 2.44 -17.73 -35.54
C LEU A 45 1.42 -16.92 -34.73
N LEU A 46 0.17 -17.23 -34.90
CA LEU A 46 -0.99 -16.92 -34.02
C LEU A 46 -1.96 -15.81 -34.47
N ALA A 47 -3.04 -16.25 -35.07
CA ALA A 47 -4.31 -15.51 -35.13
C ALA A 47 -5.40 -16.31 -34.39
N GLU A 48 -6.34 -15.55 -33.83
CA GLU A 48 -7.69 -15.88 -33.36
C GLU A 48 -7.95 -16.03 -31.85
N ARG A 49 -8.66 -15.11 -31.28
CA ARG A 49 -10.04 -15.11 -30.74
C ARG A 49 -10.36 -13.90 -29.86
N VAL A 50 -11.50 -13.28 -30.13
CA VAL A 50 -12.10 -12.14 -29.39
C VAL A 50 -13.47 -12.58 -28.86
N ASP A 51 -13.87 -12.27 -27.61
CA ASP A 51 -15.01 -11.40 -27.29
C ASP A 51 -15.29 -11.18 -25.78
N LYS A 52 -15.62 -9.95 -25.48
CA LYS A 52 -16.51 -9.29 -24.49
C LYS A 52 -16.66 -9.82 -23.05
N HIS A 53 -16.31 -8.97 -22.06
CA HIS A 53 -17.18 -8.78 -20.86
C HIS A 53 -16.99 -7.41 -20.18
N LYS A 54 -18.11 -6.86 -19.69
CA LYS A 54 -18.21 -5.60 -18.89
C LYS A 54 -18.04 -5.93 -17.40
N SER A 55 -17.26 -5.14 -16.66
CA SER A 55 -17.40 -5.04 -15.20
C SER A 55 -16.90 -3.70 -14.65
N SER A 56 -17.67 -3.15 -13.72
CA SER A 56 -17.34 -2.01 -12.88
C SER A 56 -16.49 -2.49 -11.69
N GLY A 57 -15.29 -1.95 -11.50
CA GLY A 57 -14.39 -2.25 -10.38
C GLY A 57 -13.17 -1.35 -10.46
N ASP A 58 -12.34 -1.32 -9.44
CA ASP A 58 -11.10 -0.53 -9.37
C ASP A 58 -10.32 -0.58 -10.70
N LYS A 59 -10.50 0.44 -11.54
CA LYS A 59 -9.88 0.50 -12.86
C LYS A 59 -8.46 0.99 -12.72
N LEU A 60 -7.53 0.31 -13.40
CA LEU A 60 -6.23 0.90 -13.68
C LEU A 60 -6.42 2.08 -14.65
N ILE A 61 -5.95 3.27 -14.24
CA ILE A 61 -6.16 4.52 -14.97
C ILE A 61 -4.79 5.12 -15.29
N GLY A 62 -4.58 5.47 -16.55
CA GLY A 62 -3.38 6.14 -17.02
C GLY A 62 -3.26 6.10 -18.54
N GLN A 63 -2.42 7.00 -19.07
CA GLN A 63 -2.13 7.12 -20.49
C GLN A 63 -0.63 7.35 -20.75
N THR A 64 0.18 7.46 -19.69
CA THR A 64 1.62 7.57 -19.84
C THR A 64 2.20 6.31 -20.47
N LYS A 65 3.38 6.44 -21.07
CA LYS A 65 4.08 5.34 -21.74
C LYS A 65 4.29 4.17 -20.77
N GLU A 66 4.64 4.45 -19.54
CA GLU A 66 4.89 3.48 -18.47
C GLU A 66 3.64 2.66 -18.18
N ILE A 67 2.47 3.28 -18.13
CA ILE A 67 1.18 2.58 -17.91
C ILE A 67 0.74 1.80 -19.14
N VAL A 68 0.99 2.31 -20.33
CA VAL A 68 0.70 1.58 -21.56
C VAL A 68 1.55 0.30 -21.65
N GLU A 69 2.84 0.36 -21.28
CA GLU A 69 3.69 -0.84 -21.20
C GLU A 69 3.18 -1.82 -20.13
N LEU A 70 2.73 -1.32 -18.98
CA LEU A 70 2.07 -2.16 -17.98
C LEU A 70 0.82 -2.85 -18.55
N TYR A 71 -0.02 -2.16 -19.31
CA TYR A 71 -1.21 -2.75 -19.95
C TYR A 71 -0.85 -3.84 -20.95
N LYS A 72 0.19 -3.61 -21.76
CA LYS A 72 0.73 -4.63 -22.67
C LYS A 72 1.24 -5.86 -21.92
N MET A 73 1.95 -5.65 -20.79
CA MET A 73 2.43 -6.73 -19.96
C MET A 73 1.27 -7.53 -19.36
N ILE A 74 0.23 -6.86 -18.83
CA ILE A 74 -0.99 -7.50 -18.34
C ILE A 74 -1.61 -8.39 -19.45
N GLY A 75 -1.74 -7.87 -20.67
CA GLY A 75 -2.25 -8.63 -21.80
C GLY A 75 -1.43 -9.88 -22.13
N LYS A 76 -0.09 -9.76 -22.08
CA LYS A 76 0.84 -10.89 -22.32
C LYS A 76 0.75 -11.97 -21.24
N VAL A 77 0.77 -11.56 -19.96
CA VAL A 77 0.75 -12.53 -18.87
C VAL A 77 -0.63 -13.14 -18.65
N ALA A 78 -1.70 -12.47 -19.08
CA ALA A 78 -3.07 -12.94 -18.85
C ALA A 78 -3.35 -14.32 -19.44
N SER A 79 -2.79 -14.66 -20.60
CA SER A 79 -3.00 -15.96 -21.29
C SER A 79 -2.22 -17.13 -20.68
N SER A 80 -1.36 -16.88 -19.68
CA SER A 80 -0.53 -17.93 -19.06
C SER A 80 -1.02 -18.28 -17.66
N ARG A 81 -0.93 -19.58 -17.26
CA ARG A 81 -1.23 -20.04 -15.89
C ARG A 81 -0.04 -19.96 -14.92
N VAL A 82 1.15 -19.61 -15.39
CA VAL A 82 2.31 -19.50 -14.50
C VAL A 82 2.12 -18.43 -13.44
N PRO A 83 2.77 -18.59 -12.27
CA PRO A 83 2.74 -17.58 -11.21
C PRO A 83 3.24 -16.22 -11.70
N VAL A 84 2.62 -15.16 -11.20
CA VAL A 84 2.99 -13.75 -11.50
C VAL A 84 3.26 -13.00 -10.21
N LEU A 85 4.42 -12.37 -10.14
CA LEU A 85 4.77 -11.46 -9.05
C LEU A 85 4.54 -10.01 -9.49
N VAL A 86 3.63 -9.33 -8.82
CA VAL A 86 3.33 -7.91 -9.04
C VAL A 86 4.11 -7.08 -8.02
N VAL A 87 5.05 -6.29 -8.47
CA VAL A 87 5.91 -5.45 -7.63
C VAL A 87 5.52 -3.99 -7.78
N GLY A 88 5.47 -3.27 -6.68
CA GLY A 88 5.22 -1.82 -6.69
C GLY A 88 4.98 -1.26 -5.30
N GLU A 89 5.22 0.02 -5.12
CA GLU A 89 5.04 0.71 -3.84
C GLU A 89 3.62 0.57 -3.28
N LYS A 90 3.47 0.86 -1.98
CA LYS A 90 2.14 0.91 -1.35
C LYS A 90 1.25 1.92 -2.08
N GLY A 91 0.01 1.51 -2.39
CA GLY A 91 -0.98 2.39 -3.03
C GLY A 91 -0.85 2.57 -4.54
N THR A 92 0.04 1.85 -5.25
CA THR A 92 0.18 1.93 -6.72
C THR A 92 -0.92 1.24 -7.51
N GLY A 93 -1.71 0.35 -6.86
CA GLY A 93 -2.81 -0.38 -7.50
C GLY A 93 -2.50 -1.86 -7.80
N LYS A 94 -1.62 -2.51 -7.03
CA LYS A 94 -1.25 -3.94 -7.21
C LYS A 94 -2.46 -4.88 -7.28
N THR A 95 -3.45 -4.68 -6.41
CA THR A 95 -4.70 -5.47 -6.43
C THR A 95 -5.48 -5.25 -7.72
N SER A 96 -5.51 -4.04 -8.24
CA SER A 96 -6.18 -3.73 -9.53
C SER A 96 -5.46 -4.40 -10.69
N VAL A 97 -4.12 -4.48 -10.66
CA VAL A 97 -3.33 -5.25 -11.64
C VAL A 97 -3.67 -6.73 -11.57
N ALA A 98 -3.72 -7.33 -10.37
CA ALA A 98 -4.08 -8.73 -10.19
C ALA A 98 -5.49 -9.04 -10.71
N LYS A 99 -6.47 -8.18 -10.40
CA LYS A 99 -7.83 -8.26 -10.94
C LYS A 99 -7.84 -8.18 -12.47
N SER A 100 -7.05 -7.26 -13.05
CA SER A 100 -6.97 -7.10 -14.50
C SER A 100 -6.32 -8.31 -15.17
N ILE A 101 -5.26 -8.88 -14.59
CA ILE A 101 -4.64 -10.12 -15.09
C ILE A 101 -5.68 -11.26 -15.16
N HIS A 102 -6.49 -11.43 -14.12
CA HIS A 102 -7.57 -12.41 -14.12
C HIS A 102 -8.65 -12.07 -15.15
N GLN A 103 -9.12 -10.83 -15.19
CA GLN A 103 -10.20 -10.37 -16.09
C GLN A 103 -9.87 -10.58 -17.57
N PHE A 104 -8.59 -10.44 -17.95
CA PHE A 104 -8.12 -10.65 -19.32
C PHE A 104 -7.62 -12.09 -19.58
N SER A 105 -7.70 -12.99 -18.59
CA SER A 105 -7.32 -14.41 -18.75
C SER A 105 -8.44 -15.22 -19.45
N ASP A 106 -8.10 -16.41 -19.89
CA ASP A 106 -9.05 -17.34 -20.53
C ASP A 106 -10.02 -17.97 -19.51
N TRP A 107 -9.70 -17.87 -18.20
CA TRP A 107 -10.52 -18.31 -17.07
C TRP A 107 -11.11 -17.15 -16.28
N SER A 108 -11.37 -16.02 -16.94
CA SER A 108 -12.00 -14.83 -16.34
C SER A 108 -13.41 -15.06 -15.78
N ASN A 109 -14.05 -16.17 -16.15
CA ASN A 109 -15.36 -16.58 -15.60
C ASN A 109 -15.22 -17.44 -14.32
N GLU A 110 -14.00 -17.92 -14.03
CA GLU A 110 -13.70 -18.72 -12.84
C GLU A 110 -13.47 -17.82 -11.61
N PRO A 111 -13.43 -18.36 -10.39
CA PRO A 111 -13.28 -17.55 -9.20
C PRO A 111 -11.97 -16.76 -9.17
N LEU A 112 -12.04 -15.48 -8.72
CA LEU A 112 -10.91 -14.70 -8.27
C LEU A 112 -11.00 -14.51 -6.76
N ILE A 113 -10.14 -15.19 -6.03
CA ILE A 113 -10.04 -15.02 -4.57
C ILE A 113 -8.82 -14.14 -4.26
N SER A 114 -9.04 -13.08 -3.49
CA SER A 114 -7.97 -12.15 -3.10
C SER A 114 -7.80 -12.13 -1.59
N ILE A 115 -6.60 -12.46 -1.13
CA ILE A 115 -6.22 -12.49 0.28
C ILE A 115 -5.15 -11.42 0.49
N ASN A 116 -5.40 -10.49 1.41
CA ASN A 116 -4.39 -9.56 1.88
C ASN A 116 -3.72 -10.13 3.13
N CYS A 117 -2.44 -10.48 3.02
CA CYS A 117 -1.69 -11.15 4.08
C CYS A 117 -1.46 -10.26 5.32
N THR A 118 -1.63 -8.94 5.22
CA THR A 118 -1.54 -8.02 6.37
C THR A 118 -2.84 -7.88 7.16
N SER A 119 -3.97 -8.39 6.65
CA SER A 119 -5.29 -8.11 7.24
C SER A 119 -5.62 -8.98 8.45
N PHE A 120 -4.84 -10.01 8.73
CA PHE A 120 -5.12 -11.01 9.76
C PHE A 120 -3.86 -11.38 10.53
N GLN A 121 -4.02 -11.83 11.79
CA GLN A 121 -2.97 -12.53 12.51
C GLN A 121 -2.69 -13.90 11.84
N ASN A 122 -1.46 -14.40 11.96
CA ASN A 122 -1.00 -15.59 11.24
C ASN A 122 -1.94 -16.79 11.36
N GLU A 123 -2.42 -17.13 12.57
CA GLU A 123 -3.34 -18.26 12.77
C GLU A 123 -4.68 -18.06 12.06
N LEU A 124 -5.22 -16.84 12.07
CA LEU A 124 -6.49 -16.54 11.41
C LEU A 124 -6.31 -16.51 9.88
N LEU A 125 -5.16 -16.03 9.42
CA LEU A 125 -4.80 -16.06 8.00
C LEU A 125 -4.69 -17.51 7.51
N GLU A 126 -4.04 -18.38 8.28
CA GLU A 126 -3.92 -19.80 7.97
C GLU A 126 -5.29 -20.49 7.85
N ARG A 127 -6.16 -20.30 8.85
CA ARG A 127 -7.54 -20.83 8.84
C ARG A 127 -8.31 -20.35 7.61
N LYS A 128 -8.14 -19.10 7.24
CA LYS A 128 -8.80 -18.52 6.08
C LYS A 128 -8.25 -19.07 4.77
N MET A 129 -6.93 -19.22 4.65
CA MET A 129 -6.28 -19.71 3.42
C MET A 129 -6.56 -21.20 3.21
N PHE A 130 -6.23 -22.02 4.19
CA PHE A 130 -6.22 -23.48 4.07
C PHE A 130 -7.51 -24.15 4.57
N GLY A 131 -8.33 -23.45 5.35
CA GLY A 131 -9.47 -24.05 6.02
C GLY A 131 -9.05 -24.91 7.22
N TYR A 132 -10.00 -25.58 7.84
CA TYR A 132 -9.73 -26.44 9.01
C TYR A 132 -10.76 -27.56 9.14
N GLU A 133 -10.34 -28.65 9.76
CA GLU A 133 -11.20 -29.77 10.13
C GLU A 133 -11.80 -29.58 11.54
N LYS A 134 -12.90 -30.26 11.80
CA LYS A 134 -13.51 -30.30 13.13
C LYS A 134 -12.48 -30.75 14.16
N GLY A 135 -12.31 -30.00 15.25
CA GLY A 135 -11.36 -30.29 16.31
C GLY A 135 -9.95 -29.80 16.09
N ALA A 136 -9.64 -29.12 14.99
CA ALA A 136 -8.31 -28.59 14.68
C ALA A 136 -7.77 -27.62 15.75
N PHE A 137 -8.67 -26.93 16.45
CA PHE A 137 -8.34 -26.01 17.57
C PHE A 137 -9.54 -25.88 18.51
N ALA A 138 -9.33 -25.28 19.69
CA ALA A 138 -10.40 -25.04 20.66
C ALA A 138 -11.45 -24.10 20.04
N GLY A 139 -12.68 -24.63 19.80
CA GLY A 139 -13.77 -23.90 19.14
C GLY A 139 -14.03 -24.32 17.68
N ALA A 140 -13.24 -25.20 17.09
CA ALA A 140 -13.51 -25.77 15.77
C ALA A 140 -14.63 -26.84 15.83
N VAL A 141 -15.86 -26.39 15.93
CA VAL A 141 -17.04 -27.26 16.05
C VAL A 141 -17.42 -27.95 14.73
N PHE A 142 -17.14 -27.28 13.60
CA PHE A 142 -17.38 -27.74 12.23
C PHE A 142 -16.12 -27.61 11.39
N SER A 143 -16.02 -28.40 10.30
CA SER A 143 -14.99 -28.19 9.26
C SER A 143 -15.36 -26.96 8.43
N GLN A 144 -14.35 -26.23 7.96
CA GLN A 144 -14.54 -25.09 7.07
C GLN A 144 -13.54 -25.14 5.91
N ILE A 145 -14.07 -24.96 4.69
CA ILE A 145 -13.25 -24.86 3.46
C ILE A 145 -12.48 -23.54 3.45
N GLY A 146 -11.22 -23.59 2.99
CA GLY A 146 -10.35 -22.45 2.86
C GLY A 146 -10.53 -21.67 1.54
N ASP A 147 -9.89 -20.52 1.47
CA ASP A 147 -9.92 -19.68 0.26
C ASP A 147 -9.13 -20.30 -0.91
N LEU A 148 -8.15 -21.19 -0.65
CA LEU A 148 -7.49 -21.97 -1.69
C LEU A 148 -8.49 -22.88 -2.42
N GLU A 149 -9.31 -23.62 -1.68
CA GLU A 149 -10.33 -24.49 -2.28
C GLU A 149 -11.36 -23.69 -3.10
N LYS A 150 -11.77 -22.52 -2.59
CA LYS A 150 -12.70 -21.63 -3.31
C LYS A 150 -12.11 -21.04 -4.59
N ALA A 151 -10.78 -20.96 -4.68
CA ALA A 151 -10.08 -20.45 -5.85
C ALA A 151 -9.81 -21.52 -6.90
N ASN A 152 -10.18 -22.79 -6.65
CA ASN A 152 -9.93 -23.90 -7.56
C ASN A 152 -10.48 -23.64 -8.96
N GLY A 153 -9.71 -23.92 -9.98
CA GLY A 153 -10.00 -23.61 -11.40
C GLY A 153 -9.73 -22.16 -11.80
N GLY A 154 -9.65 -21.24 -10.83
CA GLY A 154 -9.56 -19.80 -11.05
C GLY A 154 -8.20 -19.18 -10.72
N THR A 155 -8.22 -18.06 -10.00
CA THR A 155 -7.04 -17.29 -9.63
C THR A 155 -7.03 -16.96 -8.14
N LEU A 156 -5.91 -17.22 -7.47
CA LEU A 156 -5.62 -16.77 -6.12
C LEU A 156 -4.70 -15.54 -6.18
N HIS A 157 -5.12 -14.41 -5.65
CA HIS A 157 -4.26 -13.26 -5.45
C HIS A 157 -3.81 -13.18 -3.99
N LEU A 158 -2.50 -13.27 -3.77
CA LEU A 158 -1.84 -13.08 -2.47
C LEU A 158 -1.26 -11.67 -2.40
N GLY A 159 -1.92 -10.77 -1.68
CA GLY A 159 -1.48 -9.39 -1.49
C GLY A 159 -0.53 -9.24 -0.30
N ASN A 160 0.57 -8.49 -0.48
CA ASN A 160 1.60 -8.26 0.54
C ASN A 160 2.20 -9.57 1.07
N VAL A 161 2.73 -10.39 0.15
CA VAL A 161 3.30 -11.71 0.48
C VAL A 161 4.47 -11.63 1.46
N GLU A 162 5.16 -10.49 1.51
CA GLU A 162 6.21 -10.17 2.47
C GLU A 162 5.76 -10.26 3.93
N SER A 163 4.46 -10.22 4.19
CA SER A 163 3.89 -10.28 5.54
C SER A 163 3.55 -11.71 6.01
N LEU A 164 3.75 -12.72 5.17
CA LEU A 164 3.56 -14.11 5.55
C LEU A 164 4.64 -14.54 6.56
N SER A 165 4.25 -15.26 7.62
CA SER A 165 5.22 -15.93 8.48
C SER A 165 5.96 -17.04 7.73
N LEU A 166 7.16 -17.41 8.16
CA LEU A 166 7.95 -18.47 7.54
C LEU A 166 7.20 -19.81 7.46
N ASP A 167 6.37 -20.12 8.47
CA ASP A 167 5.51 -21.30 8.46
C ASP A 167 4.47 -21.24 7.32
N LEU A 168 3.78 -20.10 7.17
CA LEU A 168 2.83 -19.92 6.07
C LEU A 168 3.52 -19.89 4.70
N GLN A 169 4.72 -19.30 4.62
CA GLN A 169 5.52 -19.34 3.39
C GLN A 169 5.86 -20.79 2.99
N SER A 170 6.23 -21.65 3.95
CA SER A 170 6.52 -23.07 3.70
C SER A 170 5.27 -23.83 3.21
N LYS A 171 4.09 -23.55 3.78
CA LYS A 171 2.82 -24.14 3.34
C LYS A 171 2.41 -23.69 1.94
N VAL A 172 2.61 -22.42 1.61
CA VAL A 172 2.36 -21.88 0.26
C VAL A 172 3.36 -22.47 -0.74
N LEU A 173 4.64 -22.63 -0.36
CA LEU A 173 5.65 -23.27 -1.21
C LEU A 173 5.26 -24.72 -1.51
N TYR A 174 4.90 -25.50 -0.50
CA TYR A 174 4.45 -26.89 -0.68
C TYR A 174 3.28 -26.97 -1.65
N PHE A 175 2.27 -26.11 -1.47
CA PHE A 175 1.15 -26.03 -2.40
C PHE A 175 1.58 -25.70 -3.84
N LEU A 176 2.51 -24.77 -4.04
CA LEU A 176 3.00 -24.38 -5.38
C LEU A 176 3.84 -25.49 -6.04
N GLU A 177 4.42 -26.40 -5.27
CA GLU A 177 5.23 -27.51 -5.77
C GLU A 177 4.39 -28.75 -6.08
N GLU A 178 3.54 -29.15 -5.16
CA GLU A 178 2.79 -30.40 -5.24
C GLU A 178 1.38 -30.25 -5.85
N GLY A 179 0.86 -29.02 -5.93
CA GLY A 179 -0.52 -28.78 -6.38
C GLY A 179 -1.57 -29.27 -5.38
N GLU A 180 -1.16 -29.51 -4.14
CA GLU A 180 -2.03 -29.96 -3.05
C GLU A 180 -1.69 -29.29 -1.73
N PHE A 181 -2.61 -29.32 -0.80
CA PHE A 181 -2.42 -28.80 0.56
C PHE A 181 -3.26 -29.58 1.56
N PHE A 182 -3.04 -29.31 2.85
CA PHE A 182 -3.82 -29.90 3.95
C PHE A 182 -4.61 -28.83 4.68
N ARG A 183 -5.84 -29.15 5.08
CA ARG A 183 -6.57 -28.31 6.05
C ARG A 183 -5.89 -28.40 7.41
N MET A 184 -6.03 -27.37 8.22
CA MET A 184 -5.57 -27.45 9.61
C MET A 184 -6.24 -28.61 10.34
N GLY A 185 -5.44 -29.46 10.97
CA GLY A 185 -5.92 -30.67 11.65
C GLY A 185 -6.40 -31.81 10.73
N GLY A 186 -6.29 -31.65 9.41
CA GLY A 186 -6.60 -32.69 8.43
C GLY A 186 -5.37 -33.51 8.05
N ALA A 187 -5.57 -34.78 7.67
CA ALA A 187 -4.53 -35.68 7.19
C ALA A 187 -4.65 -35.96 5.68
N ASP A 188 -5.80 -35.67 5.07
CA ASP A 188 -6.06 -35.94 3.66
C ASP A 188 -5.59 -34.76 2.79
N PRO A 189 -4.74 -34.98 1.77
CA PRO A 189 -4.32 -33.94 0.85
C PRO A 189 -5.45 -33.54 -0.08
N ILE A 190 -5.60 -32.24 -0.32
CA ILE A 190 -6.61 -31.63 -1.21
C ILE A 190 -5.90 -31.13 -2.45
N LYS A 191 -6.16 -31.73 -3.61
CA LYS A 191 -5.60 -31.31 -4.90
C LYS A 191 -6.42 -30.20 -5.51
N ILE A 192 -5.74 -29.14 -5.94
CA ILE A 192 -6.35 -28.00 -6.61
C ILE A 192 -5.46 -27.52 -7.75
N ASP A 193 -6.09 -27.03 -8.80
CA ASP A 193 -5.42 -26.37 -9.94
C ASP A 193 -5.90 -24.91 -9.98
N LEU A 194 -5.02 -23.97 -9.68
CA LEU A 194 -5.32 -22.55 -9.74
C LEU A 194 -4.08 -21.75 -10.17
N ARG A 195 -4.33 -20.54 -10.65
CA ARG A 195 -3.27 -19.59 -10.93
C ARG A 195 -2.97 -18.75 -9.70
N VAL A 196 -1.67 -18.55 -9.40
CA VAL A 196 -1.24 -17.64 -8.33
C VAL A 196 -0.77 -16.30 -8.91
N VAL A 197 -1.30 -15.21 -8.38
CA VAL A 197 -0.79 -13.85 -8.57
C VAL A 197 -0.38 -13.32 -7.20
N ALA A 198 0.91 -13.19 -6.96
CA ALA A 198 1.43 -12.61 -5.72
C ALA A 198 1.71 -11.12 -5.90
N SER A 199 1.60 -10.33 -4.84
CA SER A 199 2.00 -8.93 -4.89
C SER A 199 2.78 -8.50 -3.66
N THR A 200 3.80 -7.66 -3.86
CA THR A 200 4.67 -7.14 -2.81
C THR A 200 4.93 -5.65 -2.96
N SER A 201 5.17 -4.97 -1.84
CA SER A 201 5.65 -3.58 -1.79
C SER A 201 7.08 -3.46 -1.25
N GLU A 202 7.69 -4.56 -0.88
CA GLU A 202 9.04 -4.62 -0.33
C GLU A 202 9.98 -5.40 -1.26
N ASN A 203 11.27 -5.19 -1.09
CA ASN A 203 12.30 -5.95 -1.80
C ASN A 203 12.42 -7.34 -1.16
N LEU A 204 11.89 -8.36 -1.83
CA LEU A 204 11.93 -9.74 -1.31
C LEU A 204 13.36 -10.29 -1.24
N GLU A 205 14.29 -9.85 -2.10
CA GLU A 205 15.69 -10.29 -2.06
C GLU A 205 16.38 -9.79 -0.78
N GLU A 206 16.06 -8.57 -0.32
CA GLU A 206 16.54 -8.07 0.97
C GLU A 206 15.95 -8.86 2.14
N LEU A 207 14.68 -9.25 2.07
CA LEU A 207 14.02 -10.07 3.10
C LEU A 207 14.59 -11.49 3.14
N ILE A 208 14.99 -12.06 2.00
CA ILE A 208 15.70 -13.35 1.93
C ILE A 208 17.04 -13.24 2.67
N ASN A 209 17.83 -12.21 2.39
CA ASN A 209 19.10 -11.98 3.07
C ASN A 209 18.96 -11.79 4.59
N GLN A 210 17.81 -11.30 5.05
CA GLN A 210 17.47 -11.15 6.47
C GLN A 210 16.86 -12.42 7.09
N GLY A 211 16.69 -13.50 6.33
CA GLY A 211 16.03 -14.73 6.79
C GLY A 211 14.53 -14.59 7.05
N LYS A 212 13.88 -13.58 6.49
CA LYS A 212 12.44 -13.29 6.67
C LYS A 212 11.57 -13.79 5.53
N PHE A 213 12.17 -14.15 4.40
CA PHE A 213 11.47 -14.70 3.24
C PHE A 213 12.24 -15.91 2.68
N ILE A 214 11.52 -16.94 2.25
CA ILE A 214 12.09 -18.20 1.73
C ILE A 214 12.48 -17.99 0.25
N ASP A 215 13.76 -18.23 -0.09
CA ASP A 215 14.30 -18.06 -1.44
C ASP A 215 13.58 -18.93 -2.48
N GLU A 216 13.28 -20.18 -2.13
CA GLU A 216 12.56 -21.11 -3.02
C GLU A 216 11.15 -20.60 -3.33
N LEU A 217 10.42 -20.05 -2.33
CA LEU A 217 9.12 -19.45 -2.56
C LEU A 217 9.23 -18.24 -3.50
N TYR A 218 10.23 -17.38 -3.30
CA TYR A 218 10.46 -16.24 -4.19
C TYR A 218 10.65 -16.69 -5.65
N ARG A 219 11.47 -17.69 -5.89
CA ARG A 219 11.71 -18.22 -7.24
C ARG A 219 10.43 -18.82 -7.85
N LYS A 220 9.61 -19.53 -7.09
CA LYS A 220 8.31 -20.06 -7.54
C LYS A 220 7.30 -18.96 -7.87
N LEU A 221 7.29 -17.86 -7.13
CA LEU A 221 6.39 -16.73 -7.37
C LEU A 221 6.87 -15.83 -8.50
N LYS A 222 8.19 -15.65 -8.70
CA LYS A 222 8.81 -14.78 -9.70
C LYS A 222 9.01 -15.45 -11.06
N VAL A 223 8.07 -16.25 -11.55
CA VAL A 223 8.15 -16.80 -12.92
C VAL A 223 7.93 -15.70 -13.96
N LEU A 224 6.93 -14.84 -13.71
CA LEU A 224 6.72 -13.60 -14.46
C LEU A 224 6.66 -12.45 -13.47
N GLU A 225 7.28 -11.31 -13.82
CA GLU A 225 7.28 -10.11 -12.99
C GLU A 225 6.56 -8.96 -13.69
N VAL A 226 5.70 -8.27 -12.96
CA VAL A 226 4.97 -7.09 -13.40
C VAL A 226 5.26 -5.93 -12.45
N ASN A 227 6.01 -4.95 -12.93
CA ASN A 227 6.38 -3.76 -12.16
C ASN A 227 5.40 -2.62 -12.38
N ILE A 228 4.90 -2.03 -11.30
CA ILE A 228 3.99 -0.87 -11.34
C ILE A 228 4.77 0.38 -10.99
N PRO A 229 4.86 1.36 -11.90
CA PRO A 229 5.55 2.61 -11.63
C PRO A 229 4.83 3.41 -10.54
N PRO A 230 5.58 4.06 -9.63
CA PRO A 230 5.01 4.97 -8.64
C PRO A 230 4.40 6.20 -9.32
N LEU A 231 3.45 6.86 -8.63
CA LEU A 231 2.69 7.97 -9.21
C LEU A 231 3.57 9.17 -9.59
N ARG A 232 4.69 9.39 -8.87
CA ARG A 232 5.65 10.46 -9.18
C ARG A 232 6.37 10.29 -10.54
N GLU A 233 6.43 9.08 -11.09
CA GLU A 233 7.01 8.77 -12.39
C GLU A 233 5.99 8.86 -13.54
N ARG A 234 4.69 9.02 -13.20
CA ARG A 234 3.58 9.17 -14.16
C ARG A 234 2.67 10.33 -13.82
N LYS A 235 3.25 11.48 -13.53
CA LYS A 235 2.50 12.70 -13.09
C LYS A 235 1.47 13.17 -14.12
N ASP A 236 1.68 12.88 -15.39
CA ASP A 236 0.75 13.22 -16.47
C ASP A 236 -0.57 12.40 -16.40
N ASP A 237 -0.60 11.29 -15.64
CA ASP A 237 -1.82 10.55 -15.39
C ASP A 237 -2.67 11.17 -14.27
N ILE A 238 -2.08 12.03 -13.42
CA ILE A 238 -2.76 12.59 -12.25
C ILE A 238 -4.07 13.30 -12.60
N PRO A 239 -4.15 14.16 -13.64
CA PRO A 239 -5.43 14.79 -13.99
C PRO A 239 -6.53 13.78 -14.31
N LEU A 240 -6.21 12.74 -15.08
CA LEU A 240 -7.15 11.68 -15.45
C LEU A 240 -7.62 10.88 -14.25
N ILE A 241 -6.71 10.61 -13.31
CA ILE A 241 -7.01 9.91 -12.05
C ILE A 241 -7.91 10.79 -11.16
N ILE A 242 -7.67 12.10 -11.11
CA ILE A 242 -8.51 13.06 -10.38
C ILE A 242 -9.93 13.06 -10.95
N ASP A 243 -10.09 13.18 -12.26
CA ASP A 243 -11.40 13.23 -12.91
C ASP A 243 -12.21 11.97 -12.60
N HIS A 244 -11.57 10.80 -12.63
CA HIS A 244 -12.22 9.55 -12.25
C HIS A 244 -12.70 9.55 -10.80
N TYR A 245 -11.83 9.90 -9.85
CA TYR A 245 -12.21 9.90 -8.43
C TYR A 245 -13.16 11.02 -8.06
N LEU A 246 -13.16 12.14 -8.79
CA LEU A 246 -14.18 13.19 -8.63
C LEU A 246 -15.57 12.66 -8.92
N ILE A 247 -15.74 11.89 -10.00
CA ILE A 247 -17.02 11.27 -10.35
C ILE A 247 -17.46 10.33 -9.23
N GLU A 248 -16.57 9.39 -8.83
CA GLU A 248 -16.86 8.42 -7.75
C GLU A 248 -17.23 9.13 -6.43
N CYS A 249 -16.45 10.16 -6.03
CA CYS A 249 -16.69 10.90 -4.81
C CYS A 249 -17.97 11.78 -4.86
N ASN A 250 -18.29 12.34 -6.02
CA ASN A 250 -19.54 13.11 -6.21
C ASN A 250 -20.76 12.21 -6.01
N GLU A 251 -20.73 10.99 -6.57
CA GLU A 251 -21.81 10.00 -6.39
C GLU A 251 -21.92 9.58 -4.91
N GLU A 252 -20.79 9.21 -4.28
CA GLU A 252 -20.75 8.73 -2.89
C GLU A 252 -21.20 9.81 -1.89
N LEU A 253 -20.77 11.07 -2.09
CA LEU A 253 -21.01 12.17 -1.15
C LEU A 253 -22.19 13.06 -1.55
N HIS A 254 -22.93 12.69 -2.61
CA HIS A 254 -24.06 13.47 -3.16
C HIS A 254 -23.68 14.94 -3.42
N LYS A 255 -22.51 15.18 -4.01
CA LYS A 255 -21.98 16.49 -4.38
C LYS A 255 -21.93 16.65 -5.91
N ASN A 256 -21.73 17.89 -6.37
CA ASN A 256 -21.61 18.21 -7.80
C ASN A 256 -20.41 19.13 -8.03
N ILE A 257 -19.21 18.62 -7.73
CA ILE A 257 -17.95 19.33 -7.94
C ILE A 257 -17.46 19.07 -9.37
N LYS A 258 -17.27 20.13 -10.14
CA LYS A 258 -16.97 20.06 -11.58
C LYS A 258 -15.50 19.85 -11.89
N GLY A 259 -14.61 20.06 -10.93
CA GLY A 259 -13.16 19.93 -11.17
C GLY A 259 -12.29 20.52 -10.08
N VAL A 260 -11.02 20.67 -10.39
CA VAL A 260 -9.98 21.23 -9.51
C VAL A 260 -9.49 22.55 -10.11
N SER A 261 -9.37 23.59 -9.29
CA SER A 261 -8.85 24.89 -9.75
C SER A 261 -7.40 24.77 -10.21
N LYS A 262 -7.01 25.60 -11.20
CA LYS A 262 -5.63 25.59 -11.72
C LYS A 262 -4.54 25.72 -10.64
N PRO A 263 -4.69 26.61 -9.63
CA PRO A 263 -3.71 26.70 -8.55
C PRO A 263 -3.63 25.42 -7.67
N ALA A 264 -4.78 24.79 -7.38
CA ALA A 264 -4.83 23.52 -6.64
C ALA A 264 -4.19 22.38 -7.45
N LEU A 265 -4.53 22.25 -8.73
CA LEU A 265 -3.93 21.26 -9.61
C LEU A 265 -2.40 21.40 -9.68
N LYS A 266 -1.88 22.63 -9.76
CA LYS A 266 -0.42 22.88 -9.74
C LYS A 266 0.25 22.37 -8.46
N LYS A 267 -0.42 22.46 -7.32
CA LYS A 267 0.07 21.89 -6.04
C LYS A 267 0.04 20.37 -6.05
N ILE A 268 -1.03 19.78 -6.51
CA ILE A 268 -1.20 18.33 -6.65
C ILE A 268 -0.11 17.71 -7.53
N LEU A 269 0.19 18.33 -8.68
CA LEU A 269 1.23 17.87 -9.62
C LEU A 269 2.67 18.00 -9.08
N ARG A 270 2.91 18.93 -8.15
CA ARG A 270 4.24 19.11 -7.53
C ARG A 270 4.52 18.13 -6.40
N TYR A 271 3.50 17.58 -5.79
CA TYR A 271 3.64 16.64 -4.70
C TYR A 271 4.08 15.25 -5.21
N ASP A 272 4.88 14.52 -4.44
CA ASP A 272 5.48 13.27 -4.89
C ASP A 272 4.65 12.02 -4.56
N TRP A 273 3.55 12.18 -3.83
CA TRP A 273 2.58 11.13 -3.54
C TRP A 273 3.22 9.84 -2.98
N PRO A 274 3.85 9.86 -1.80
CA PRO A 274 4.48 8.66 -1.21
C PRO A 274 3.48 7.51 -0.98
N GLY A 275 2.18 7.79 -0.80
CA GLY A 275 1.11 6.80 -0.76
C GLY A 275 0.45 6.53 -2.13
N ASN A 276 1.05 7.06 -3.22
CA ASN A 276 0.64 6.82 -4.60
C ASN A 276 -0.85 7.13 -4.88
N VAL A 277 -1.51 6.30 -5.67
CA VAL A 277 -2.92 6.49 -6.08
C VAL A 277 -3.87 6.46 -4.89
N ASN A 278 -3.60 5.63 -3.88
CA ASN A 278 -4.45 5.57 -2.69
C ASN A 278 -4.39 6.88 -1.88
N GLU A 279 -3.22 7.50 -1.77
CA GLU A 279 -3.09 8.81 -1.11
C GLU A 279 -3.81 9.89 -1.92
N LEU A 280 -3.63 9.90 -3.25
CA LEU A 280 -4.33 10.84 -4.13
C LEU A 280 -5.86 10.67 -4.03
N LYS A 281 -6.37 9.44 -4.08
CA LYS A 281 -7.81 9.13 -3.89
C LYS A 281 -8.33 9.72 -2.57
N ASN A 282 -7.62 9.46 -1.47
CA ASN A 282 -8.01 9.97 -0.15
C ASN A 282 -7.94 11.50 -0.08
N ALA A 283 -6.94 12.11 -0.71
CA ALA A 283 -6.81 13.56 -0.77
C ALA A 283 -7.97 14.21 -1.55
N ILE A 284 -8.36 13.63 -2.69
CA ILE A 284 -9.50 14.09 -3.48
C ILE A 284 -10.81 13.87 -2.70
N LYS A 285 -11.02 12.71 -2.08
CA LYS A 285 -12.20 12.45 -1.25
C LYS A 285 -12.34 13.46 -0.11
N SER A 286 -11.24 13.76 0.59
CA SER A 286 -11.20 14.77 1.64
C SER A 286 -11.51 16.18 1.10
N ALA A 287 -10.90 16.55 -0.03
CA ALA A 287 -11.14 17.85 -0.66
C ALA A 287 -12.60 17.98 -1.13
N VAL A 288 -13.18 16.95 -1.74
CA VAL A 288 -14.62 16.91 -2.10
C VAL A 288 -15.49 17.07 -0.87
N ALA A 289 -15.19 16.39 0.25
CA ALA A 289 -15.97 16.48 1.48
C ALA A 289 -15.97 17.90 2.06
N LEU A 290 -14.83 18.60 2.03
CA LEU A 290 -14.64 19.95 2.60
C LEU A 290 -15.09 21.06 1.63
N CYS A 291 -15.06 20.82 0.34
CA CYS A 291 -15.41 21.81 -0.68
C CYS A 291 -16.85 22.30 -0.53
N ARG A 292 -17.01 23.62 -0.46
CA ARG A 292 -18.33 24.31 -0.38
C ARG A 292 -18.79 24.86 -1.73
N GLY A 293 -17.88 24.92 -2.70
CA GLY A 293 -18.13 25.48 -4.03
C GLY A 293 -18.29 24.40 -5.10
N GLY A 294 -18.30 24.82 -6.36
CA GLY A 294 -18.37 23.93 -7.54
C GLY A 294 -17.01 23.41 -8.03
N SER A 295 -15.90 23.78 -7.39
CA SER A 295 -14.53 23.34 -7.76
C SER A 295 -13.66 23.29 -6.50
N ILE A 296 -12.74 22.31 -6.45
CA ILE A 296 -11.75 22.19 -5.38
C ILE A 296 -10.74 23.33 -5.45
N LEU A 297 -10.60 24.07 -4.38
CA LEU A 297 -9.64 25.17 -4.21
C LEU A 297 -8.39 24.67 -3.45
N ILE A 298 -7.36 25.52 -3.37
CA ILE A 298 -6.12 25.17 -2.63
C ILE A 298 -6.43 24.88 -1.16
N GLU A 299 -7.31 25.66 -0.55
CA GLU A 299 -7.70 25.54 0.87
C GLU A 299 -8.45 24.25 1.21
N ASP A 300 -9.04 23.59 0.21
CA ASP A 300 -9.71 22.29 0.38
C ASP A 300 -8.71 21.11 0.39
N LEU A 301 -7.46 21.35 -0.07
CA LEU A 301 -6.46 20.31 -0.14
C LEU A 301 -5.89 19.97 1.25
N PRO A 302 -5.55 18.69 1.48
CA PRO A 302 -4.89 18.28 2.72
C PRO A 302 -3.54 19.01 2.92
N SER A 303 -3.19 19.25 4.16
CA SER A 303 -2.01 20.04 4.56
C SER A 303 -0.67 19.42 4.09
N ASN A 304 -0.58 18.09 3.97
CA ASN A 304 0.58 17.41 3.42
C ASN A 304 0.81 17.77 1.94
N VAL A 305 -0.24 17.90 1.15
CA VAL A 305 -0.18 18.29 -0.27
C VAL A 305 0.15 19.78 -0.42
N LEU A 306 -0.29 20.60 0.52
CA LEU A 306 0.01 22.03 0.52
C LEU A 306 1.49 22.35 0.78
N GLY A 307 2.27 21.37 1.26
CA GLY A 307 3.65 21.59 1.69
C GLY A 307 3.73 22.49 2.94
N THR A 308 2.60 22.89 3.49
CA THR A 308 2.54 23.27 4.88
C THR A 308 2.88 21.96 5.61
N LYS A 309 4.15 21.83 6.05
CA LYS A 309 4.37 20.97 7.21
C LYS A 309 3.22 21.35 8.12
N ILE A 310 2.31 20.40 8.43
CA ILE A 310 1.64 20.50 9.69
C ILE A 310 2.83 20.65 10.61
N THR A 311 3.08 21.84 11.11
CA THR A 311 3.63 21.98 12.43
C THR A 311 2.61 21.18 13.22
N LYS A 312 2.88 19.87 13.42
CA LYS A 312 2.32 19.12 14.54
C LYS A 312 2.34 20.17 15.60
N ARG A 313 1.16 20.63 16.05
CA ARG A 313 1.05 21.73 17.03
C ARG A 313 2.27 21.59 17.90
N LYS A 314 3.05 22.68 18.10
CA LYS A 314 4.35 22.56 18.79
C LYS A 314 4.29 21.58 19.98
N GLY A 315 3.09 21.45 20.59
CA GLY A 315 2.78 20.46 21.60
C GLY A 315 2.87 18.98 21.19
N ASP A 316 2.53 18.57 19.94
CA ASP A 316 2.58 17.15 19.58
C ASP A 316 4.00 16.66 19.25
N ALA A 317 4.86 17.54 18.71
CA ALA A 317 6.29 17.24 18.52
C ALA A 317 7.02 17.22 19.86
N GLN A 318 6.69 18.14 20.76
CA GLN A 318 7.21 18.20 22.13
C GLN A 318 6.73 17.00 22.95
N MET A 319 5.46 16.62 22.81
CA MET A 319 4.91 15.41 23.45
C MET A 319 5.52 14.12 22.87
N GLY A 320 5.88 14.11 21.60
CA GLY A 320 6.61 12.99 20.96
C GLY A 320 8.01 12.84 21.54
N ALA A 321 8.76 13.94 21.68
CA ALA A 321 10.08 13.93 22.29
C ALA A 321 10.02 13.54 23.78
N LEU A 322 9.02 14.00 24.51
CA LEU A 322 8.80 13.62 25.90
C LEU A 322 8.46 12.14 26.04
N LYS A 323 7.62 11.59 25.15
CA LYS A 323 7.30 10.14 25.12
C LYS A 323 8.54 9.28 24.86
N GLU A 324 9.37 9.64 23.90
CA GLU A 324 10.64 8.92 23.61
C GLU A 324 11.61 9.03 24.79
N TRP A 325 11.76 10.21 25.39
CA TRP A 325 12.60 10.38 26.58
C TRP A 325 12.11 9.51 27.75
N ILE A 326 10.80 9.52 28.06
CA ILE A 326 10.21 8.65 29.09
C ILE A 326 10.50 7.17 28.79
N LYS A 327 10.40 6.75 27.53
CA LYS A 327 10.64 5.36 27.14
C LYS A 327 12.10 4.92 27.38
N VAL A 328 13.05 5.78 27.02
CA VAL A 328 14.48 5.55 27.28
C VAL A 328 14.75 5.46 28.79
N GLU A 329 14.20 6.38 29.59
CA GLU A 329 14.32 6.34 31.06
C GLU A 329 13.69 5.08 31.67
N MET A 330 12.57 4.60 31.10
CA MET A 330 11.94 3.33 31.52
C MET A 330 12.83 2.12 31.23
N GLU A 331 13.51 2.09 30.10
CA GLU A 331 14.43 0.98 29.75
C GLU A 331 15.65 0.96 30.67
N MET A 332 16.22 2.11 31.00
CA MET A 332 17.33 2.21 31.97
C MET A 332 16.90 1.73 33.36
N TYR A 333 15.66 2.01 33.77
CA TYR A 333 15.13 1.60 35.07
C TYR A 333 14.87 0.10 35.19
N LYS A 334 14.42 -0.54 34.09
CA LYS A 334 14.25 -2.01 34.06
C LYS A 334 15.55 -2.77 34.32
N THR A 335 16.69 -2.20 33.94
CA THR A 335 18.01 -2.80 34.14
C THR A 335 18.59 -2.56 35.54
N SER A 336 18.09 -1.58 36.32
CA SER A 336 18.66 -1.15 37.61
C SER A 336 17.95 -1.67 38.86
N ASN A 337 16.83 -2.39 38.74
CA ASN A 337 16.04 -2.99 39.83
C ASN A 337 15.72 -2.04 41.02
N GLN A 338 15.62 -0.71 40.79
CA GLN A 338 15.34 0.30 41.81
C GLN A 338 13.83 0.55 41.96
N LYS A 339 13.36 0.76 43.21
CA LYS A 339 11.96 1.21 43.49
C LYS A 339 11.92 2.74 43.50
N GLY A 340 10.78 3.34 43.09
CA GLY A 340 10.58 4.80 43.17
C GLY A 340 10.68 5.52 41.82
N TYR A 341 10.40 4.83 40.73
CA TYR A 341 10.46 5.31 39.35
C TYR A 341 9.73 6.66 39.11
N TYR A 342 8.49 6.80 39.65
CA TYR A 342 7.67 8.00 39.52
C TYR A 342 8.40 9.24 40.09
N GLY A 343 8.92 9.14 41.31
CA GLY A 343 9.62 10.26 41.97
C GLY A 343 10.86 10.71 41.18
N ASN A 344 11.58 9.78 40.59
CA ASN A 344 12.83 10.07 39.86
C ASN A 344 12.55 10.79 38.54
N ILE A 345 11.54 10.34 37.77
CA ILE A 345 11.13 11.03 36.54
C ILE A 345 10.61 12.44 36.82
N ILE A 346 9.73 12.58 37.82
CA ILE A 346 9.17 13.90 38.18
C ILE A 346 10.28 14.84 38.65
N SER A 347 11.25 14.37 39.46
CA SER A 347 12.37 15.17 39.89
C SER A 347 13.24 15.68 38.75
N LYS A 348 13.51 14.85 37.73
CA LYS A 348 14.26 15.28 36.55
C LYS A 348 13.53 16.33 35.74
N VAL A 349 12.24 16.14 35.49
CA VAL A 349 11.40 17.12 34.76
C VAL A 349 11.26 18.42 35.54
N GLU A 350 11.05 18.33 36.85
CA GLU A 350 10.89 19.51 37.71
C GLU A 350 12.19 20.31 37.83
N LYS A 351 13.32 19.65 37.96
CA LYS A 351 14.64 20.29 37.94
C LYS A 351 14.86 21.09 36.68
N GLU A 352 14.61 20.49 35.50
CA GLU A 352 14.76 21.16 34.22
C GLU A 352 13.82 22.33 34.04
N LEU A 353 12.55 22.19 34.46
CA LEU A 353 11.56 23.25 34.42
C LEU A 353 12.00 24.48 35.29
N ILE A 354 12.47 24.21 36.51
CA ILE A 354 12.95 25.28 37.39
C ILE A 354 14.17 25.99 36.81
N HIS A 355 15.09 25.21 36.23
CA HIS A 355 16.31 25.74 35.60
C HIS A 355 15.98 26.67 34.43
N GLN A 356 15.12 26.26 33.53
CA GLN A 356 14.73 27.07 32.37
C GLN A 356 14.01 28.35 32.76
N VAL A 357 13.13 28.31 33.77
CA VAL A 357 12.45 29.54 34.25
C VAL A 357 13.42 30.46 34.98
N LEU A 358 14.42 29.92 35.70
CA LEU A 358 15.48 30.75 36.31
C LEU A 358 16.32 31.44 35.23
N GLU A 359 16.69 30.76 34.15
CA GLU A 359 17.37 31.39 33.02
C GLU A 359 16.53 32.51 32.37
N MET A 360 15.24 32.29 32.14
CA MET A 360 14.30 33.30 31.59
C MET A 360 14.19 34.52 32.45
N THR A 361 14.28 34.37 33.77
CA THR A 361 14.15 35.50 34.76
C THR A 361 15.49 36.05 35.18
N ASN A 362 16.61 35.65 34.54
CA ASN A 362 17.97 36.03 34.91
C ASN A 362 18.25 35.81 36.42
N GLY A 363 17.79 34.68 36.98
CA GLY A 363 18.01 34.31 38.38
C GLY A 363 17.13 35.00 39.41
N LYS A 364 16.12 35.79 39.01
CA LYS A 364 15.22 36.50 39.95
C LYS A 364 14.23 35.54 40.60
N LYS A 365 14.56 35.05 41.79
CA LYS A 365 13.81 34.00 42.53
C LYS A 365 12.34 34.34 42.80
N VAL A 366 11.98 35.62 42.94
CA VAL A 366 10.59 36.07 43.17
C VAL A 366 9.76 35.91 41.90
N GLU A 367 10.27 36.44 40.80
CA GLU A 367 9.64 36.35 39.46
C GLU A 367 9.53 34.89 38.97
N THR A 368 10.57 34.09 39.24
CA THR A 368 10.54 32.65 38.97
C THR A 368 9.45 31.91 39.73
N ALA A 369 9.27 32.23 41.04
CA ALA A 369 8.24 31.62 41.87
C ALA A 369 6.83 31.96 41.37
N GLU A 370 6.60 33.22 40.96
CA GLU A 370 5.34 33.71 40.39
C GLU A 370 5.01 32.99 39.07
N ILE A 371 5.99 32.88 38.14
CA ILE A 371 5.81 32.18 36.86
C ILE A 371 5.50 30.71 37.07
N LEU A 372 6.17 30.05 38.01
CA LEU A 372 5.93 28.64 38.34
C LEU A 372 4.67 28.39 39.16
N GLY A 373 3.99 29.45 39.65
CA GLY A 373 2.78 29.31 40.47
C GLY A 373 3.03 28.68 41.85
N ILE A 374 4.29 28.81 42.40
CA ILE A 374 4.68 28.23 43.68
C ILE A 374 5.15 29.35 44.66
N THR A 375 5.17 29.03 45.95
CA THR A 375 5.68 30.00 46.92
C THR A 375 7.20 30.11 46.82
N ARG A 376 7.75 31.30 47.20
CA ARG A 376 9.20 31.53 47.25
C ARG A 376 9.94 30.52 48.13
N ASN A 377 9.32 30.10 49.23
CA ASN A 377 9.90 29.10 50.14
C ASN A 377 9.93 27.72 49.48
N THR A 378 8.85 27.34 48.77
CA THR A 378 8.80 26.09 47.99
C THR A 378 9.87 26.05 46.91
N LEU A 379 10.02 27.17 46.17
CA LEU A 379 11.08 27.27 45.15
C LEU A 379 12.48 27.12 45.79
N ARG A 380 12.76 27.79 46.87
CA ARG A 380 14.05 27.70 47.57
C ARG A 380 14.36 26.28 48.03
N THR A 381 13.39 25.59 48.62
CA THR A 381 13.55 24.18 49.03
C THR A 381 13.83 23.27 47.83
N LYS A 382 13.11 23.47 46.73
CA LYS A 382 13.30 22.68 45.50
C LYS A 382 14.66 22.98 44.85
N MET A 383 15.07 24.25 44.80
CA MET A 383 16.39 24.62 44.27
C MET A 383 17.50 23.97 45.08
N SER A 384 17.45 24.00 46.41
CA SER A 384 18.41 23.33 47.28
C SER A 384 18.43 21.82 47.06
N ASN A 385 17.27 21.17 46.97
CA ASN A 385 17.18 19.73 46.71
C ASN A 385 17.75 19.30 45.35
N TYR A 386 17.71 20.20 44.36
CA TYR A 386 18.16 19.91 42.98
C TYR A 386 19.55 20.50 42.68
N GLY A 387 20.21 21.18 43.62
CA GLY A 387 21.52 21.78 43.43
C GLY A 387 21.54 22.91 42.39
N LEU A 388 20.51 23.76 42.37
CA LEU A 388 20.32 24.88 41.45
C LEU A 388 20.58 26.25 42.14
N GLU A 389 21.48 26.33 43.10
CA GLU A 389 21.79 27.57 43.83
C GLU A 389 22.62 28.57 43.02
#